data_b3a04007a266952f62f99d5306d338b1
#
_entry.id   b3a04007a266952f62f99d5306d338b1
#
_cell.length_a   1.000
_cell.length_b   1.000
_cell.length_c   1.000
_cell.angle_alpha   90.00
_cell.angle_beta   90.00
_cell.angle_gamma   90.00
#
_symmetry.space_group_name_H-M   'P 1'
#
loop_
_entity.id
_entity.type
_entity.pdbx_description
1 polymer ?
#
loop_
_entity_poly.entity_id
_entity_poly.type
_entity_poly.pdbx_seq_one_letter_code
_entity_poly.pdbx_strand_id
1 'polypeptide(L)'
;MSEKLRVGILGGTGMVGQRFISLLENHPWFEVTTIAASPRSAGQRYEDAVGGRWKMDTPMPAAVKDIIVKNVNEVDEVAAEVDFVFSAVDMSKDEIKAIEEAYAKTETPVVSNNSAHRWTPDVPMVVPEINPQHMEVIEFQKKRLGTKRGFVAVKPNCSIQSYAPVLTAWKEFEPYEVVATTYQAISGAGKTFKDWPEMEGNIIPFISGEEEKSEKEPLRIWGEIKDGVIVPADNVKITCQCIRVPVLNGHTAAVFVKFKKQPTKQQLIDALNNFSGVPQELKLPSAPKQFIRYMEEDNRPQVALDVDYENGMGVSVGRIREDSIYDWKFVGLSHNTVRGAAGGAVLCAELLKAKGYITAK
;
A
#
# COMPACT_ATOMS: atom_id res chain seq x y z
N MET A 1 9.53 -27.87 -5.78
CA MET A 1 9.00 -26.53 -5.40
C MET A 1 10.21 -25.73 -4.96
N SER A 2 10.41 -24.51 -5.45
CA SER A 2 11.47 -23.64 -4.93
C SER A 2 11.19 -23.35 -3.46
N GLU A 3 12.23 -23.34 -2.65
CA GLU A 3 12.14 -22.98 -1.23
C GLU A 3 11.53 -21.58 -1.08
N LYS A 4 10.61 -21.42 -0.14
CA LYS A 4 9.98 -20.11 0.12
C LYS A 4 11.00 -19.18 0.77
N LEU A 5 10.94 -17.89 0.46
CA LEU A 5 11.74 -16.89 1.15
C LEU A 5 11.25 -16.71 2.59
N ARG A 6 12.21 -16.63 3.51
CA ARG A 6 11.96 -16.39 4.93
C ARG A 6 11.69 -14.92 5.17
N VAL A 7 10.55 -14.61 5.78
CA VAL A 7 10.07 -13.24 5.95
C VAL A 7 9.99 -12.87 7.42
N GLY A 8 10.54 -11.70 7.75
CA GLY A 8 10.33 -11.05 9.04
C GLY A 8 9.23 -10.00 8.98
N ILE A 9 8.39 -9.92 10.00
CA ILE A 9 7.39 -8.88 10.16
C ILE A 9 7.81 -7.94 11.30
N LEU A 10 8.25 -6.73 10.95
CA LEU A 10 8.57 -5.69 11.91
C LEU A 10 7.30 -4.92 12.29
N GLY A 11 6.97 -4.88 13.58
CA GLY A 11 5.70 -4.35 14.06
C GLY A 11 4.54 -5.35 13.99
N GLY A 12 4.85 -6.65 14.10
CA GLY A 12 3.89 -7.74 13.89
C GLY A 12 2.69 -7.78 14.84
N THR A 13 2.74 -7.11 15.99
CA THR A 13 1.62 -7.06 16.97
C THR A 13 0.57 -5.99 16.65
N GLY A 14 0.88 -5.01 15.79
CA GLY A 14 -0.05 -3.98 15.34
C GLY A 14 -1.00 -4.48 14.24
N MET A 15 -2.06 -3.70 13.93
CA MET A 15 -3.09 -4.10 12.95
C MET A 15 -2.52 -4.40 11.57
N VAL A 16 -1.59 -3.59 11.07
CA VAL A 16 -0.96 -3.80 9.75
C VAL A 16 -0.05 -5.03 9.76
N GLY A 17 0.72 -5.23 10.84
CA GLY A 17 1.53 -6.44 11.03
C GLY A 17 0.69 -7.71 11.06
N GLN A 18 -0.44 -7.69 11.75
CA GLN A 18 -1.42 -8.79 11.75
C GLN A 18 -1.99 -9.05 10.34
N ARG A 19 -2.26 -7.99 9.57
CA ARG A 19 -2.73 -8.11 8.19
C ARG A 19 -1.67 -8.77 7.29
N PHE A 20 -0.38 -8.42 7.43
CA PHE A 20 0.70 -9.12 6.74
C PHE A 20 0.68 -10.62 7.07
N ILE A 21 0.61 -10.96 8.34
CA ILE A 21 0.61 -12.36 8.81
C ILE A 21 -0.58 -13.14 8.23
N SER A 22 -1.78 -12.53 8.24
CA SER A 22 -2.97 -13.13 7.66
C SER A 22 -2.84 -13.34 6.14
N LEU A 23 -2.34 -12.36 5.39
CA LEU A 23 -2.18 -12.44 3.94
C LEU A 23 -1.06 -13.41 3.50
N LEU A 24 -0.07 -13.64 4.36
CA LEU A 24 1.04 -14.54 4.07
C LEU A 24 0.77 -15.99 4.48
N GLU A 25 -0.36 -16.27 5.12
CA GLU A 25 -0.78 -17.65 5.36
C GLU A 25 -0.90 -18.38 4.03
N ASN A 26 -0.19 -19.50 3.90
CA ASN A 26 -0.14 -20.31 2.67
C ASN A 26 0.36 -19.56 1.41
N HIS A 27 1.05 -18.44 1.55
CA HIS A 27 1.61 -17.73 0.41
C HIS A 27 2.60 -18.62 -0.36
N PRO A 28 2.54 -18.68 -1.70
CA PRO A 28 3.35 -19.64 -2.46
C PRO A 28 4.86 -19.33 -2.45
N TRP A 29 5.25 -18.07 -2.24
CA TRP A 29 6.65 -17.62 -2.33
C TRP A 29 7.26 -17.19 -1.01
N PHE A 30 6.47 -16.87 -0.01
CA PHE A 30 6.90 -16.27 1.26
C PHE A 30 6.40 -17.07 2.44
N GLU A 31 7.22 -17.15 3.49
CA GLU A 31 6.90 -17.77 4.76
C GLU A 31 7.31 -16.86 5.91
N VAL A 32 6.39 -16.56 6.81
CA VAL A 32 6.69 -15.79 8.02
C VAL A 32 7.45 -16.69 9.00
N THR A 33 8.73 -16.40 9.18
CA THR A 33 9.60 -17.15 10.09
C THR A 33 9.96 -16.35 11.34
N THR A 34 9.86 -15.02 11.27
CA THR A 34 10.28 -14.14 12.35
C THR A 34 9.29 -13.00 12.53
N ILE A 35 8.91 -12.71 13.75
CA ILE A 35 8.08 -11.58 14.11
C ILE A 35 8.87 -10.74 15.13
N ALA A 36 9.00 -9.44 14.84
CA ALA A 36 9.64 -8.49 15.72
C ALA A 36 8.68 -7.35 16.08
N ALA A 37 8.77 -6.90 17.32
CA ALA A 37 7.93 -5.83 17.83
C ALA A 37 8.71 -5.00 18.87
N SER A 38 8.02 -4.11 19.58
CA SER A 38 8.63 -3.30 20.64
C SER A 38 9.25 -4.17 21.73
N PRO A 39 10.22 -3.66 22.50
CA PRO A 39 10.82 -4.38 23.64
C PRO A 39 9.80 -4.96 24.62
N ARG A 40 8.63 -4.32 24.75
CA ARG A 40 7.55 -4.77 25.62
C ARG A 40 6.97 -6.14 25.23
N SER A 41 6.94 -6.46 23.94
CA SER A 41 6.41 -7.71 23.41
C SER A 41 7.50 -8.77 23.19
N ALA A 42 8.78 -8.37 23.23
CA ALA A 42 9.90 -9.27 23.00
C ALA A 42 9.99 -10.37 24.06
N GLY A 43 10.37 -11.58 23.64
CA GLY A 43 10.50 -12.76 24.49
C GLY A 43 9.19 -13.50 24.76
N GLN A 44 8.04 -13.00 24.32
CA GLN A 44 6.74 -13.65 24.46
C GLN A 44 6.42 -14.48 23.20
N ARG A 45 5.61 -15.55 23.34
CA ARG A 45 4.98 -16.20 22.20
C ARG A 45 4.07 -15.18 21.50
N TYR A 46 4.00 -15.24 20.18
CA TYR A 46 3.21 -14.27 19.41
C TYR A 46 1.73 -14.21 19.84
N GLU A 47 1.10 -15.36 20.06
CA GLU A 47 -0.28 -15.43 20.55
C GLU A 47 -0.47 -14.69 21.88
N ASP A 48 0.48 -14.84 22.80
CA ASP A 48 0.47 -14.17 24.11
C ASP A 48 0.76 -12.66 23.97
N ALA A 49 1.72 -12.29 23.14
CA ALA A 49 2.07 -10.89 22.86
C ALA A 49 0.91 -10.11 22.23
N VAL A 50 0.13 -10.75 21.36
CA VAL A 50 -1.11 -10.17 20.79
C VAL A 50 -2.21 -10.10 21.86
N GLY A 51 -2.32 -11.12 22.71
CA GLY A 51 -3.13 -11.09 23.92
C GLY A 51 -4.58 -10.69 23.72
N GLY A 52 -5.33 -11.35 22.81
CA GLY A 52 -6.73 -11.05 22.50
C GLY A 52 -6.96 -9.80 21.65
N ARG A 53 -5.88 -9.12 21.21
CA ARG A 53 -5.94 -7.94 20.32
C ARG A 53 -5.83 -8.33 18.82
N TRP A 54 -6.09 -9.58 18.47
CA TRP A 54 -6.18 -9.98 17.07
C TRP A 54 -7.38 -9.29 16.41
N LYS A 55 -7.13 -8.53 15.36
CA LYS A 55 -8.12 -7.63 14.72
C LYS A 55 -8.55 -8.11 13.33
N MET A 56 -8.06 -9.26 12.88
CA MET A 56 -8.43 -9.81 11.59
C MET A 56 -9.71 -10.65 11.69
N ASP A 57 -10.49 -10.70 10.60
CA ASP A 57 -11.71 -11.48 10.50
C ASP A 57 -11.42 -13.00 10.42
N THR A 58 -10.22 -13.36 9.96
CA THR A 58 -9.73 -14.75 9.94
C THR A 58 -9.01 -15.09 11.25
N PRO A 59 -9.03 -16.35 11.69
CA PRO A 59 -8.24 -16.78 12.85
C PRO A 59 -6.75 -16.51 12.66
N MET A 60 -6.02 -16.34 13.77
CA MET A 60 -4.56 -16.26 13.75
C MET A 60 -3.99 -17.55 13.17
N PRO A 61 -3.12 -17.50 12.15
CA PRO A 61 -2.50 -18.67 11.56
C PRO A 61 -1.77 -19.53 12.60
N ALA A 62 -1.99 -20.82 12.59
CA ALA A 62 -1.39 -21.74 13.58
C ALA A 62 0.14 -21.70 13.53
N ALA A 63 0.73 -21.54 12.36
CA ALA A 63 2.17 -21.54 12.15
C ALA A 63 2.92 -20.40 12.88
N VAL A 64 2.24 -19.30 13.20
CA VAL A 64 2.87 -18.15 13.84
C VAL A 64 2.65 -18.03 15.34
N LYS A 65 1.69 -18.77 15.89
CA LYS A 65 1.27 -18.65 17.30
C LYS A 65 2.41 -18.80 18.30
N ASP A 66 3.29 -19.75 18.06
CA ASP A 66 4.40 -20.13 18.94
C ASP A 66 5.72 -19.42 18.62
N ILE A 67 5.75 -18.57 17.59
CA ILE A 67 6.94 -17.77 17.29
C ILE A 67 7.22 -16.85 18.47
N ILE A 68 8.47 -16.90 18.97
CA ILE A 68 8.92 -15.97 20.01
C ILE A 68 9.18 -14.61 19.36
N VAL A 69 8.46 -13.61 19.81
CA VAL A 69 8.57 -12.23 19.32
C VAL A 69 9.96 -11.69 19.68
N LYS A 70 10.67 -11.17 18.67
CA LYS A 70 11.97 -10.53 18.87
C LYS A 70 11.83 -9.03 19.13
N ASN A 71 12.85 -8.44 19.71
CA ASN A 71 12.96 -7.00 19.83
C ASN A 71 13.36 -6.42 18.46
N VAL A 72 12.54 -5.53 17.92
CA VAL A 72 12.79 -4.91 16.59
C VAL A 72 14.10 -4.12 16.54
N ASN A 73 14.62 -3.68 17.67
CA ASN A 73 15.90 -2.97 17.76
C ASN A 73 17.13 -3.90 17.73
N GLU A 74 16.95 -5.21 17.89
CA GLU A 74 18.01 -6.22 17.75
C GLU A 74 18.18 -6.61 16.27
N VAL A 75 18.60 -5.62 15.49
CA VAL A 75 18.59 -5.66 14.02
C VAL A 75 19.37 -6.84 13.46
N ASP A 76 20.58 -7.08 13.95
CA ASP A 76 21.45 -8.16 13.47
C ASP A 76 20.86 -9.55 13.74
N GLU A 77 20.24 -9.75 14.91
CA GLU A 77 19.61 -11.02 15.26
C GLU A 77 18.40 -11.33 14.38
N VAL A 78 17.53 -10.33 14.17
CA VAL A 78 16.37 -10.48 13.29
C VAL A 78 16.80 -10.71 11.85
N ALA A 79 17.76 -9.91 11.36
CA ALA A 79 18.26 -9.98 9.99
C ALA A 79 18.93 -11.32 9.66
N ALA A 80 19.55 -11.98 10.63
CA ALA A 80 20.19 -13.29 10.42
C ALA A 80 19.19 -14.41 10.08
N GLU A 81 17.94 -14.28 10.50
CA GLU A 81 16.92 -15.33 10.34
C GLU A 81 16.06 -15.19 9.09
N VAL A 82 16.15 -14.07 8.37
CA VAL A 82 15.23 -13.70 7.30
C VAL A 82 15.96 -13.37 6.00
N ASP A 83 15.26 -13.50 4.90
CA ASP A 83 15.73 -13.08 3.59
C ASP A 83 15.37 -11.63 3.29
N PHE A 84 14.23 -11.16 3.79
CA PHE A 84 13.78 -9.78 3.77
C PHE A 84 12.73 -9.52 4.87
N VAL A 85 12.35 -8.28 5.06
CA VAL A 85 11.34 -7.90 6.06
C VAL A 85 10.24 -7.01 5.47
N PHE A 86 9.01 -7.15 5.99
CA PHE A 86 7.99 -6.12 5.90
C PHE A 86 8.05 -5.24 7.13
N SER A 87 7.95 -3.92 6.95
CA SER A 87 7.95 -2.97 8.06
C SER A 87 6.59 -2.30 8.25
N ALA A 88 6.06 -2.44 9.45
CA ALA A 88 4.86 -1.77 9.95
C ALA A 88 5.08 -1.30 11.40
N VAL A 89 6.28 -0.82 11.69
CA VAL A 89 6.64 -0.32 13.02
C VAL A 89 5.90 0.99 13.34
N ASP A 90 5.60 1.19 14.61
CA ASP A 90 4.94 2.40 15.12
C ASP A 90 5.95 3.18 15.99
N MET A 91 6.60 4.15 15.40
CA MET A 91 7.64 5.01 15.97
C MET A 91 7.56 6.40 15.33
N SER A 92 8.39 7.34 15.78
CA SER A 92 8.57 8.61 15.07
C SER A 92 9.15 8.39 13.67
N LYS A 93 8.90 9.32 12.74
CA LYS A 93 9.42 9.20 11.37
C LYS A 93 10.94 9.04 11.31
N ASP A 94 11.68 9.73 12.17
CA ASP A 94 13.14 9.67 12.19
C ASP A 94 13.62 8.30 12.71
N GLU A 95 12.98 7.76 13.74
CA GLU A 95 13.27 6.41 14.24
C GLU A 95 12.95 5.35 13.19
N ILE A 96 11.82 5.48 12.46
CA ILE A 96 11.47 4.56 11.38
C ILE A 96 12.53 4.60 10.26
N LYS A 97 12.96 5.80 9.83
CA LYS A 97 14.04 5.92 8.84
C LYS A 97 15.31 5.23 9.30
N ALA A 98 15.72 5.49 10.53
CA ALA A 98 16.94 4.94 11.09
C ALA A 98 16.90 3.40 11.17
N ILE A 99 15.80 2.83 11.65
CA ILE A 99 15.68 1.38 11.82
C ILE A 99 15.54 0.66 10.47
N GLU A 100 14.76 1.20 9.53
CA GLU A 100 14.62 0.60 8.20
C GLU A 100 15.95 0.63 7.43
N GLU A 101 16.73 1.71 7.50
CA GLU A 101 18.08 1.75 6.92
C GLU A 101 19.06 0.82 7.66
N ALA A 102 18.93 0.66 8.98
CA ALA A 102 19.75 -0.29 9.73
C ALA A 102 19.53 -1.73 9.23
N TYR A 103 18.27 -2.15 9.04
CA TYR A 103 17.97 -3.45 8.42
C TYR A 103 18.55 -3.56 7.00
N ALA A 104 18.37 -2.54 6.17
CA ALA A 104 18.94 -2.54 4.82
C ALA A 104 20.46 -2.71 4.83
N LYS A 105 21.18 -2.07 5.77
CA LYS A 105 22.64 -2.17 5.92
C LYS A 105 23.12 -3.55 6.36
N THR A 106 22.26 -4.39 6.94
CA THR A 106 22.58 -5.82 7.18
C THR A 106 22.35 -6.70 5.94
N GLU A 107 22.23 -6.11 4.78
CA GLU A 107 21.90 -6.80 3.52
C GLU A 107 20.51 -7.43 3.51
N THR A 108 19.58 -6.89 4.32
CA THR A 108 18.19 -7.33 4.42
C THR A 108 17.27 -6.29 3.76
N PRO A 109 16.68 -6.61 2.58
CA PRO A 109 15.70 -5.73 1.96
C PRO A 109 14.51 -5.45 2.88
N VAL A 110 14.03 -4.22 2.85
CA VAL A 110 12.86 -3.75 3.61
C VAL A 110 11.77 -3.32 2.65
N VAL A 111 10.59 -3.92 2.76
CA VAL A 111 9.37 -3.45 2.07
C VAL A 111 8.47 -2.81 3.12
N SER A 112 8.36 -1.49 3.07
CA SER A 112 7.74 -0.71 4.14
C SER A 112 6.33 -0.26 3.82
N ASN A 113 5.43 -0.40 4.78
CA ASN A 113 4.11 0.22 4.79
C ASN A 113 4.15 1.66 5.34
N ASN A 114 5.24 2.05 6.01
CA ASN A 114 5.37 3.33 6.68
C ASN A 114 5.58 4.50 5.72
N SER A 115 5.25 5.70 6.17
CA SER A 115 5.41 6.92 5.37
C SER A 115 6.78 7.57 5.46
N ALA A 116 7.65 7.10 6.36
CA ALA A 116 8.90 7.77 6.69
C ALA A 116 9.84 7.96 5.49
N HIS A 117 10.00 6.94 4.65
CA HIS A 117 10.87 6.97 3.48
C HIS A 117 10.17 7.35 2.16
N ARG A 118 8.88 7.67 2.16
CA ARG A 118 8.15 7.96 0.90
C ARG A 118 8.72 9.13 0.11
N TRP A 119 9.42 10.05 0.78
CA TRP A 119 10.04 11.23 0.14
C TRP A 119 11.57 11.18 0.13
N THR A 120 12.18 10.08 0.58
CA THR A 120 13.62 9.87 0.41
C THR A 120 13.92 9.72 -1.09
N PRO A 121 14.82 10.54 -1.67
CA PRO A 121 14.93 10.69 -3.12
C PRO A 121 15.20 9.39 -3.89
N ASP A 122 16.00 8.49 -3.34
CA ASP A 122 16.41 7.22 -3.92
C ASP A 122 15.65 6.00 -3.37
N VAL A 123 14.54 6.23 -2.67
CA VAL A 123 13.64 5.16 -2.21
C VAL A 123 12.44 5.09 -3.16
N PRO A 124 12.19 3.95 -3.81
CA PRO A 124 11.04 3.80 -4.69
C PRO A 124 9.75 3.69 -3.87
N MET A 125 8.76 4.51 -4.21
CA MET A 125 7.39 4.43 -3.71
C MET A 125 6.53 3.83 -4.82
N VAL A 126 6.08 2.58 -4.66
CA VAL A 126 5.61 1.76 -5.77
C VAL A 126 4.15 1.35 -5.61
N VAL A 127 3.37 1.60 -6.69
CA VAL A 127 2.15 0.86 -7.01
C VAL A 127 2.53 -0.08 -8.17
N PRO A 128 2.61 -1.39 -7.94
CA PRO A 128 3.22 -2.33 -8.90
C PRO A 128 2.65 -2.28 -10.32
N GLU A 129 1.37 -1.97 -10.46
CA GLU A 129 0.70 -1.83 -11.77
C GLU A 129 0.98 -0.49 -12.47
N ILE A 130 1.50 0.51 -11.74
CA ILE A 130 1.64 1.89 -12.25
C ILE A 130 3.08 2.26 -12.58
N ASN A 131 3.98 2.09 -11.62
CA ASN A 131 5.36 2.59 -11.72
C ASN A 131 6.43 1.55 -11.34
N PRO A 132 6.38 0.33 -11.87
CA PRO A 132 7.37 -0.72 -11.58
C PRO A 132 8.81 -0.31 -11.95
N GLN A 133 8.99 0.57 -12.93
CA GLN A 133 10.29 1.10 -13.35
C GLN A 133 10.99 1.94 -12.27
N HIS A 134 10.26 2.49 -11.29
CA HIS A 134 10.88 3.21 -10.18
C HIS A 134 11.76 2.31 -9.31
N MET A 135 11.62 0.99 -9.39
CA MET A 135 12.50 0.04 -8.70
C MET A 135 13.97 0.15 -9.15
N GLU A 136 14.23 0.66 -10.35
CA GLU A 136 15.60 0.87 -10.86
C GLU A 136 16.40 1.87 -10.00
N VAL A 137 15.74 2.75 -9.25
CA VAL A 137 16.42 3.67 -8.32
C VAL A 137 17.11 2.94 -7.16
N ILE A 138 16.73 1.69 -6.88
CA ILE A 138 17.33 0.84 -5.84
C ILE A 138 18.84 0.71 -6.04
N GLU A 139 19.33 0.67 -7.26
CA GLU A 139 20.78 0.54 -7.53
C GLU A 139 21.55 1.81 -7.07
N PHE A 140 20.94 2.97 -7.13
CA PHE A 140 21.51 4.22 -6.58
C PHE A 140 21.43 4.24 -5.06
N GLN A 141 20.32 3.78 -4.50
CA GLN A 141 20.16 3.65 -3.05
C GLN A 141 21.20 2.71 -2.44
N LYS A 142 21.45 1.55 -3.06
CA LYS A 142 22.48 0.59 -2.61
C LYS A 142 23.86 1.26 -2.57
N LYS A 143 24.21 2.08 -3.58
CA LYS A 143 25.48 2.83 -3.57
C LYS A 143 25.57 3.80 -2.39
N ARG A 144 24.48 4.52 -2.10
CA ARG A 144 24.42 5.43 -0.94
C ARG A 144 24.54 4.68 0.39
N LEU A 145 23.84 3.57 0.52
CA LEU A 145 23.86 2.75 1.74
C LEU A 145 25.14 1.92 1.93
N GLY A 146 25.91 1.69 0.86
CA GLY A 146 27.07 0.82 0.86
C GLY A 146 26.69 -0.67 0.88
N THR A 147 25.52 -1.02 0.36
CA THR A 147 24.99 -2.39 0.34
C THR A 147 25.09 -3.03 -1.05
N LYS A 148 25.05 -4.34 -1.10
CA LYS A 148 24.95 -5.11 -2.35
C LYS A 148 23.54 -5.62 -2.59
N ARG A 149 22.85 -5.91 -1.52
CA ARG A 149 21.56 -6.60 -1.51
C ARG A 149 20.47 -5.80 -0.76
N GLY A 150 20.84 -5.13 0.32
CA GLY A 150 19.91 -4.39 1.19
C GLY A 150 19.45 -3.07 0.59
N PHE A 151 18.17 -2.80 0.72
CA PHE A 151 17.50 -1.56 0.30
C PHE A 151 16.19 -1.37 1.04
N VAL A 152 15.58 -0.20 0.92
CA VAL A 152 14.22 0.11 1.36
C VAL A 152 13.37 0.42 0.13
N ALA A 153 12.20 -0.19 0.03
CA ALA A 153 11.14 0.17 -0.90
C ALA A 153 9.85 0.40 -0.11
N VAL A 154 9.04 1.35 -0.53
CA VAL A 154 7.82 1.72 0.20
C VAL A 154 6.59 1.66 -0.69
N LYS A 155 5.44 1.41 -0.08
CA LYS A 155 4.15 1.59 -0.73
C LYS A 155 3.58 2.99 -0.39
N PRO A 156 2.76 3.58 -1.27
CA PRO A 156 2.15 4.88 -1.03
C PRO A 156 1.00 4.83 -0.02
N ASN A 157 0.41 5.99 0.25
CA ASN A 157 -0.76 6.16 1.10
C ASN A 157 -1.96 5.32 0.61
N CYS A 158 -2.79 4.87 1.55
CA CYS A 158 -3.95 4.03 1.24
C CYS A 158 -5.07 4.80 0.51
N SER A 159 -5.26 6.08 0.79
CA SER A 159 -6.37 6.85 0.21
C SER A 159 -6.26 7.02 -1.30
N ILE A 160 -5.05 7.16 -1.83
CA ILE A 160 -4.83 7.38 -3.26
C ILE A 160 -5.17 6.18 -4.13
N GLN A 161 -5.25 4.98 -3.55
CA GLN A 161 -5.56 3.75 -4.30
C GLN A 161 -6.97 3.78 -4.90
N SER A 162 -7.88 4.58 -4.36
CA SER A 162 -9.24 4.72 -4.89
C SER A 162 -9.35 5.61 -6.13
N TYR A 163 -8.31 6.40 -6.47
CA TYR A 163 -8.38 7.32 -7.62
C TYR A 163 -7.10 7.43 -8.46
N ALA A 164 -5.90 7.29 -7.89
CA ALA A 164 -4.66 7.39 -8.66
C ALA A 164 -4.53 6.31 -9.75
N PRO A 165 -4.92 5.04 -9.52
CA PRO A 165 -4.96 4.04 -10.59
C PRO A 165 -5.92 4.42 -11.72
N VAL A 166 -7.07 5.00 -11.39
CA VAL A 166 -8.08 5.45 -12.36
C VAL A 166 -7.50 6.54 -13.27
N LEU A 167 -6.90 7.56 -12.67
CA LEU A 167 -6.26 8.65 -13.43
C LEU A 167 -5.07 8.14 -14.27
N THR A 168 -4.38 7.10 -13.79
CA THR A 168 -3.31 6.44 -14.55
C THR A 168 -3.86 5.73 -15.80
N ALA A 169 -4.97 5.03 -15.67
CA ALA A 169 -5.64 4.40 -16.81
C ALA A 169 -6.08 5.43 -17.87
N TRP A 170 -6.36 6.65 -17.46
CA TRP A 170 -6.76 7.77 -18.32
C TRP A 170 -5.61 8.67 -18.77
N LYS A 171 -4.37 8.25 -18.56
CA LYS A 171 -3.15 9.01 -18.87
C LYS A 171 -3.10 9.53 -20.33
N GLU A 172 -3.61 8.77 -21.29
CA GLU A 172 -3.65 9.16 -22.71
C GLU A 172 -4.49 10.41 -22.98
N PHE A 173 -5.48 10.70 -22.13
CA PHE A 173 -6.34 11.89 -22.22
C PHE A 173 -5.73 13.10 -21.50
N GLU A 174 -4.57 12.94 -20.89
CA GLU A 174 -3.81 14.01 -20.19
C GLU A 174 -4.65 14.74 -19.12
N PRO A 175 -5.04 14.06 -18.00
CA PRO A 175 -5.65 14.74 -16.88
C PRO A 175 -4.70 15.80 -16.33
N TYR A 176 -5.19 17.00 -16.03
CA TYR A 176 -4.33 18.11 -15.59
C TYR A 176 -4.84 18.87 -14.36
N GLU A 177 -6.12 18.85 -14.06
CA GLU A 177 -6.71 19.39 -12.84
C GLU A 177 -7.65 18.35 -12.22
N VAL A 178 -7.44 18.07 -10.94
CA VAL A 178 -8.16 17.04 -10.18
C VAL A 178 -8.60 17.60 -8.84
N VAL A 179 -9.88 17.44 -8.52
CA VAL A 179 -10.41 17.66 -7.18
C VAL A 179 -10.91 16.33 -6.64
N ALA A 180 -10.39 15.91 -5.50
CA ALA A 180 -10.77 14.68 -4.85
C ALA A 180 -11.27 14.93 -3.42
N THR A 181 -12.33 14.23 -3.03
CA THR A 181 -12.72 14.11 -1.64
C THR A 181 -12.68 12.64 -1.26
N THR A 182 -11.89 12.28 -0.25
CA THR A 182 -11.80 10.92 0.22
C THR A 182 -12.63 10.71 1.47
N TYR A 183 -13.39 9.63 1.50
CA TYR A 183 -14.17 9.14 2.63
C TYR A 183 -13.44 7.92 3.20
N GLN A 184 -12.73 8.12 4.33
CA GLN A 184 -11.74 7.16 4.81
C GLN A 184 -12.23 6.38 6.02
N ALA A 185 -12.12 5.06 5.92
CA ALA A 185 -12.49 4.09 6.93
C ALA A 185 -11.64 4.20 8.21
N ILE A 186 -12.21 3.82 9.35
CA ILE A 186 -11.58 3.90 10.67
C ILE A 186 -10.38 2.96 10.84
N SER A 187 -10.36 1.83 10.13
CA SER A 187 -9.21 0.89 10.14
C SER A 187 -7.92 1.53 9.60
N GLY A 188 -8.02 2.60 8.81
CA GLY A 188 -6.88 3.42 8.42
C GLY A 188 -6.16 4.09 9.58
N ALA A 189 -6.83 4.29 10.72
CA ALA A 189 -6.27 4.74 11.98
C ALA A 189 -5.86 3.57 12.91
N GLY A 190 -5.85 2.33 12.43
CA GLY A 190 -5.55 1.15 13.24
C GLY A 190 -6.64 0.79 14.25
N LYS A 191 -7.87 1.27 14.07
CA LYS A 191 -8.98 1.14 15.01
C LYS A 191 -10.14 0.36 14.42
N THR A 192 -10.92 -0.24 15.32
CA THR A 192 -12.24 -0.81 15.04
C THR A 192 -13.30 0.04 15.75
N PHE A 193 -14.59 -0.20 15.53
CA PHE A 193 -15.65 0.48 16.29
C PHE A 193 -15.58 0.16 17.79
N LYS A 194 -15.08 -1.01 18.17
CA LYS A 194 -14.83 -1.34 19.58
C LYS A 194 -13.77 -0.43 20.21
N ASP A 195 -12.73 -0.08 19.45
CA ASP A 195 -11.65 0.81 19.92
C ASP A 195 -12.04 2.29 19.82
N TRP A 196 -13.04 2.61 19.00
CA TRP A 196 -13.44 3.99 18.69
C TRP A 196 -14.96 4.10 18.48
N PRO A 197 -15.76 3.85 19.53
CA PRO A 197 -17.22 3.85 19.44
C PRO A 197 -17.81 5.22 19.06
N GLU A 198 -17.11 6.31 19.33
CA GLU A 198 -17.56 7.68 18.99
C GLU A 198 -17.62 7.95 17.48
N MET A 199 -17.08 7.03 16.68
CA MET A 199 -17.20 7.11 15.22
C MET A 199 -18.55 6.58 14.71
N GLU A 200 -19.29 5.82 15.49
CA GLU A 200 -20.63 5.39 15.07
C GLU A 200 -21.54 6.60 14.86
N GLY A 201 -22.05 6.75 13.63
CA GLY A 201 -22.91 7.89 13.26
C GLY A 201 -22.19 9.25 13.16
N ASN A 202 -20.86 9.28 13.14
CA ASN A 202 -20.06 10.50 13.14
C ASN A 202 -19.16 10.63 11.89
N ILE A 203 -18.90 11.87 11.49
CA ILE A 203 -17.96 12.24 10.42
C ILE A 203 -16.99 13.28 10.96
N ILE A 204 -15.67 13.02 10.76
CA ILE A 204 -14.62 13.96 11.15
C ILE A 204 -14.00 14.56 9.87
N PRO A 205 -14.07 15.90 9.66
CA PRO A 205 -13.63 16.56 8.42
C PRO A 205 -12.12 16.80 8.35
N PHE A 206 -11.34 16.06 9.13
CA PHE A 206 -9.89 16.23 9.24
C PHE A 206 -9.19 14.91 9.58
N ILE A 207 -8.14 14.59 8.80
CA ILE A 207 -7.21 13.50 9.09
C ILE A 207 -5.81 14.08 8.92
N SER A 208 -5.02 14.10 10.02
CA SER A 208 -3.72 14.75 10.05
C SER A 208 -2.77 14.30 8.93
N GLY A 209 -2.32 15.23 8.09
CA GLY A 209 -1.36 15.01 7.02
C GLY A 209 -1.88 14.18 5.82
N GLU A 210 -3.17 13.81 5.79
CA GLU A 210 -3.70 12.98 4.69
C GLU A 210 -3.91 13.78 3.40
N GLU A 211 -4.35 15.03 3.49
CA GLU A 211 -4.56 15.88 2.32
C GLU A 211 -3.25 16.09 1.56
N GLU A 212 -2.18 16.45 2.25
CA GLU A 212 -0.86 16.64 1.63
C GLU A 212 -0.36 15.35 0.95
N LYS A 213 -0.51 14.19 1.58
CA LYS A 213 -0.15 12.90 0.96
C LYS A 213 -1.00 12.63 -0.28
N SER A 214 -2.30 12.86 -0.18
CA SER A 214 -3.25 12.62 -1.27
C SER A 214 -3.01 13.52 -2.49
N GLU A 215 -2.50 14.73 -2.27
CA GLU A 215 -2.16 15.68 -3.33
C GLU A 215 -0.80 15.40 -3.98
N LYS A 216 0.20 14.99 -3.18
CA LYS A 216 1.61 14.91 -3.63
C LYS A 216 2.04 13.50 -4.03
N GLU A 217 1.59 12.45 -3.33
CA GLU A 217 2.07 11.10 -3.62
C GLU A 217 1.73 10.61 -5.03
N PRO A 218 0.56 10.89 -5.64
CA PRO A 218 0.31 10.55 -7.04
C PRO A 218 1.34 11.18 -7.99
N LEU A 219 1.76 12.42 -7.75
CA LEU A 219 2.75 13.10 -8.58
C LEU A 219 4.11 12.40 -8.52
N ARG A 220 4.51 11.90 -7.34
CA ARG A 220 5.74 11.12 -7.22
C ARG A 220 5.64 9.77 -7.93
N ILE A 221 4.50 9.10 -7.86
CA ILE A 221 4.24 7.83 -8.57
C ILE A 221 4.31 8.02 -10.10
N TRP A 222 3.82 9.14 -10.61
CA TRP A 222 3.90 9.51 -12.03
C TRP A 222 5.20 10.19 -12.43
N GLY A 223 6.12 10.34 -11.49
CA GLY A 223 7.43 10.95 -11.69
C GLY A 223 8.39 10.09 -12.51
N GLU A 224 9.59 10.58 -12.67
CA GLU A 224 10.67 9.97 -13.44
C GLU A 224 11.93 9.84 -12.60
N ILE A 225 12.78 8.87 -12.92
CA ILE A 225 14.13 8.77 -12.34
C ILE A 225 15.05 9.71 -13.14
N LYS A 226 15.66 10.67 -12.44
CA LYS A 226 16.68 11.57 -12.99
C LYS A 226 17.89 11.59 -12.05
N ASP A 227 19.07 11.31 -12.57
CA ASP A 227 20.33 11.30 -11.80
C ASP A 227 20.26 10.48 -10.49
N GLY A 228 19.57 9.35 -10.54
CA GLY A 228 19.46 8.43 -9.41
C GLY A 228 18.46 8.83 -8.33
N VAL A 229 17.58 9.79 -8.60
CA VAL A 229 16.50 10.21 -7.72
C VAL A 229 15.17 10.25 -8.46
N ILE A 230 14.08 10.07 -7.73
CA ILE A 230 12.73 10.18 -8.28
C ILE A 230 12.29 11.64 -8.21
N VAL A 231 12.06 12.25 -9.37
CA VAL A 231 11.54 13.61 -9.54
C VAL A 231 10.04 13.52 -9.78
N PRO A 232 9.19 14.14 -8.94
CA PRO A 232 7.74 14.11 -9.13
C PRO A 232 7.30 14.75 -10.44
N ALA A 233 6.18 14.30 -11.00
CA ALA A 233 5.50 14.94 -12.12
C ALA A 233 4.98 16.33 -11.71
N ASP A 234 4.92 17.27 -12.64
CA ASP A 234 4.47 18.64 -12.44
C ASP A 234 3.32 19.07 -13.37
N ASN A 235 2.85 18.15 -14.21
CA ASN A 235 1.85 18.38 -15.25
C ASN A 235 0.39 18.20 -14.78
N VAL A 236 0.17 17.80 -13.53
CA VAL A 236 -1.15 17.59 -12.92
C VAL A 236 -1.24 18.38 -11.62
N LYS A 237 -2.35 19.07 -11.40
CA LYS A 237 -2.67 19.72 -10.13
C LYS A 237 -3.76 18.94 -9.43
N ILE A 238 -3.53 18.58 -8.18
CA ILE A 238 -4.48 17.85 -7.35
C ILE A 238 -4.75 18.66 -6.09
N THR A 239 -6.02 18.84 -5.75
CA THR A 239 -6.45 19.29 -4.43
C THR A 239 -7.35 18.23 -3.82
N CYS A 240 -7.22 18.02 -2.51
CA CYS A 240 -7.93 16.93 -1.84
C CYS A 240 -8.48 17.36 -0.48
N GLN A 241 -9.69 16.88 -0.16
CA GLN A 241 -10.20 16.88 1.21
C GLN A 241 -10.28 15.42 1.70
N CYS A 242 -9.83 15.19 2.93
CA CYS A 242 -9.83 13.86 3.53
C CYS A 242 -10.75 13.83 4.74
N ILE A 243 -11.81 13.04 4.65
CA ILE A 243 -12.87 12.95 5.64
C ILE A 243 -12.87 11.55 6.26
N ARG A 244 -12.87 11.46 7.60
CA ARG A 244 -13.09 10.21 8.30
C ARG A 244 -14.57 9.91 8.40
N VAL A 245 -14.96 8.69 7.98
CA VAL A 245 -16.35 8.25 7.96
C VAL A 245 -16.55 6.99 8.80
N PRO A 246 -17.80 6.73 9.28
CA PRO A 246 -18.09 5.57 10.14
C PRO A 246 -18.20 4.27 9.33
N VAL A 247 -17.11 3.90 8.68
CA VAL A 247 -16.96 2.68 7.87
C VAL A 247 -15.73 1.94 8.40
N LEU A 248 -15.84 0.62 8.56
CA LEU A 248 -14.72 -0.17 9.10
C LEU A 248 -13.57 -0.27 8.11
N ASN A 249 -13.82 -0.74 6.90
CA ASN A 249 -12.84 -0.90 5.82
C ASN A 249 -13.38 -0.29 4.52
N GLY A 250 -12.47 0.14 3.65
CA GLY A 250 -12.79 0.72 2.35
C GLY A 250 -12.68 2.25 2.33
N HIS A 251 -11.81 2.76 1.47
CA HIS A 251 -11.69 4.18 1.18
C HIS A 251 -12.38 4.48 -0.13
N THR A 252 -13.36 5.38 -0.08
CA THR A 252 -14.08 5.88 -1.25
C THR A 252 -13.56 7.27 -1.62
N ALA A 253 -13.43 7.57 -2.91
CA ALA A 253 -13.11 8.90 -3.40
C ALA A 253 -14.20 9.39 -4.36
N ALA A 254 -14.66 10.63 -4.15
CA ALA A 254 -15.44 11.39 -5.12
C ALA A 254 -14.50 12.34 -5.84
N VAL A 255 -14.41 12.22 -7.18
CA VAL A 255 -13.35 12.87 -7.96
C VAL A 255 -13.93 13.62 -9.15
N PHE A 256 -13.41 14.83 -9.37
CA PHE A 256 -13.67 15.67 -10.55
C PHE A 256 -12.35 15.86 -11.30
N VAL A 257 -12.39 15.78 -12.63
CA VAL A 257 -11.18 15.82 -13.45
C VAL A 257 -11.39 16.61 -14.73
N LYS A 258 -10.35 17.38 -15.11
CA LYS A 258 -10.23 18.03 -16.43
C LYS A 258 -9.13 17.35 -17.24
N PHE A 259 -9.40 17.21 -18.53
CA PHE A 259 -8.50 16.61 -19.50
C PHE A 259 -8.05 17.62 -20.57
N LYS A 260 -6.81 17.53 -21.01
CA LYS A 260 -6.35 18.29 -22.19
C LYS A 260 -6.92 17.72 -23.50
N LYS A 261 -7.08 16.40 -23.56
CA LYS A 261 -7.70 15.67 -24.67
C LYS A 261 -9.03 15.12 -24.19
N GLN A 262 -10.12 15.61 -24.77
CA GLN A 262 -11.46 15.27 -24.30
C GLN A 262 -11.84 13.82 -24.67
N PRO A 263 -12.03 12.92 -23.69
CA PRO A 263 -12.49 11.56 -23.95
C PRO A 263 -14.01 11.50 -24.07
N THR A 264 -14.49 10.46 -24.71
CA THR A 264 -15.88 10.02 -24.56
C THR A 264 -16.03 9.16 -23.31
N LYS A 265 -17.25 9.00 -22.80
CA LYS A 265 -17.54 8.09 -21.68
C LYS A 265 -17.08 6.66 -21.98
N GLN A 266 -17.32 6.17 -23.21
CA GLN A 266 -16.92 4.82 -23.59
C GLN A 266 -15.40 4.65 -23.57
N GLN A 267 -14.64 5.64 -24.05
CA GLN A 267 -13.17 5.60 -23.99
C GLN A 267 -12.67 5.54 -22.53
N LEU A 268 -13.29 6.29 -21.63
CA LEU A 268 -12.96 6.22 -20.20
C LEU A 268 -13.23 4.83 -19.61
N ILE A 269 -14.37 4.23 -19.93
CA ILE A 269 -14.74 2.89 -19.45
C ILE A 269 -13.79 1.84 -20.03
N ASP A 270 -13.51 1.89 -21.34
CA ASP A 270 -12.62 0.94 -22.01
C ASP A 270 -11.21 1.01 -21.46
N ALA A 271 -10.71 2.21 -21.15
CA ALA A 271 -9.40 2.40 -20.55
C ALA A 271 -9.30 1.74 -19.17
N LEU A 272 -10.37 1.78 -18.36
CA LEU A 272 -10.41 1.11 -17.05
C LEU A 272 -10.43 -0.42 -17.19
N ASN A 273 -11.34 -0.93 -18.03
CA ASN A 273 -11.54 -2.37 -18.19
C ASN A 273 -10.35 -3.07 -18.85
N ASN A 274 -9.58 -2.35 -19.67
CA ASN A 274 -8.40 -2.88 -20.35
C ASN A 274 -7.09 -2.56 -19.61
N PHE A 275 -7.14 -1.85 -18.47
CA PHE A 275 -5.93 -1.51 -17.73
C PHE A 275 -5.28 -2.76 -17.15
N SER A 276 -4.04 -2.98 -17.55
CA SER A 276 -3.21 -4.09 -17.10
C SER A 276 -1.78 -3.60 -16.84
N GLY A 277 -1.11 -4.19 -15.90
CA GLY A 277 0.26 -3.84 -15.55
C GLY A 277 1.17 -5.05 -15.44
N VAL A 278 2.42 -4.82 -15.10
CA VAL A 278 3.44 -5.87 -14.95
C VAL A 278 3.02 -6.99 -13.99
N PRO A 279 2.33 -6.73 -12.85
CA PRO A 279 1.85 -7.80 -11.99
C PRO A 279 0.91 -8.80 -12.68
N GLN A 280 0.02 -8.33 -13.55
CA GLN A 280 -0.90 -9.17 -14.31
C GLN A 280 -0.16 -9.95 -15.41
N GLU A 281 0.78 -9.31 -16.11
CA GLU A 281 1.63 -9.96 -17.12
C GLU A 281 2.46 -11.09 -16.52
N LEU A 282 3.07 -10.87 -15.35
CA LEU A 282 3.87 -11.85 -14.63
C LEU A 282 3.03 -12.84 -13.81
N LYS A 283 1.71 -12.65 -13.75
CA LYS A 283 0.78 -13.48 -12.96
C LYS A 283 1.26 -13.64 -11.51
N LEU A 284 1.61 -12.50 -10.89
CA LEU A 284 2.06 -12.51 -9.51
C LEU A 284 0.97 -13.05 -8.57
N PRO A 285 1.33 -13.79 -7.50
CA PRO A 285 0.36 -14.48 -6.66
C PRO A 285 -0.76 -13.62 -6.09
N SER A 286 -0.44 -12.39 -5.66
CA SER A 286 -1.43 -11.45 -5.09
C SER A 286 -1.99 -10.46 -6.11
N ALA A 287 -1.60 -10.55 -7.39
CA ALA A 287 -2.11 -9.65 -8.42
C ALA A 287 -3.59 -9.93 -8.70
N PRO A 288 -4.45 -8.91 -8.71
CA PRO A 288 -5.81 -9.05 -9.18
C PRO A 288 -5.83 -9.45 -10.66
N LYS A 289 -6.76 -10.27 -11.06
CA LYS A 289 -6.90 -10.65 -12.49
C LYS A 289 -7.30 -9.46 -13.33
N GLN A 290 -8.25 -8.67 -12.84
CA GLN A 290 -8.64 -7.36 -13.38
C GLN A 290 -8.45 -6.30 -12.30
N PHE A 291 -7.49 -5.42 -12.49
CA PHE A 291 -7.12 -4.45 -11.45
C PHE A 291 -8.23 -3.41 -11.22
N ILE A 292 -8.79 -2.85 -12.28
CA ILE A 292 -9.85 -1.85 -12.19
C ILE A 292 -11.09 -2.38 -12.90
N ARG A 293 -12.25 -2.31 -12.24
CA ARG A 293 -13.53 -2.59 -12.86
C ARG A 293 -14.41 -1.34 -12.88
N TYR A 294 -15.17 -1.19 -13.96
CA TYR A 294 -16.26 -0.23 -14.04
C TYR A 294 -17.60 -0.88 -13.67
N MET A 295 -18.44 -0.11 -12.96
CA MET A 295 -19.79 -0.52 -12.54
C MET A 295 -20.81 0.47 -13.10
N GLU A 296 -21.84 -0.05 -13.77
CA GLU A 296 -22.85 0.77 -14.46
C GLU A 296 -23.96 1.25 -13.56
N GLU A 297 -24.21 0.54 -12.45
CA GLU A 297 -25.31 0.84 -11.54
C GLU A 297 -25.12 2.19 -10.85
N ASP A 298 -26.17 3.00 -10.82
CA ASP A 298 -26.15 4.36 -10.29
C ASP A 298 -25.77 4.45 -8.81
N ASN A 299 -25.95 3.37 -8.05
CA ASN A 299 -25.66 3.31 -6.62
C ASN A 299 -24.38 2.52 -6.28
N ARG A 300 -23.48 2.29 -7.24
CA ARG A 300 -22.22 1.54 -7.06
C ARG A 300 -21.00 2.41 -7.43
N PRO A 301 -19.82 2.19 -6.82
CA PRO A 301 -19.52 1.16 -5.82
C PRO A 301 -20.04 1.49 -4.41
N GLN A 302 -20.39 0.46 -3.66
CA GLN A 302 -20.72 0.54 -2.24
C GLN A 302 -19.69 -0.22 -1.42
N VAL A 303 -19.24 0.35 -0.31
CA VAL A 303 -18.24 -0.29 0.56
C VAL A 303 -18.67 -1.69 0.98
N ALA A 304 -19.89 -1.84 1.49
CA ALA A 304 -20.39 -3.12 1.99
C ALA A 304 -20.49 -4.24 0.94
N LEU A 305 -20.53 -3.88 -0.35
CA LEU A 305 -20.71 -4.83 -1.45
C LEU A 305 -19.45 -5.03 -2.30
N ASP A 306 -18.56 -4.04 -2.31
CA ASP A 306 -17.51 -3.95 -3.34
C ASP A 306 -16.09 -3.86 -2.79
N VAL A 307 -15.92 -3.68 -1.48
CA VAL A 307 -14.60 -3.50 -0.88
C VAL A 307 -13.67 -4.71 -1.08
N ASP A 308 -14.25 -5.91 -1.15
CA ASP A 308 -13.49 -7.17 -1.29
C ASP A 308 -13.29 -7.60 -2.76
N TYR A 309 -13.59 -6.74 -3.72
CA TYR A 309 -13.34 -7.04 -5.14
C TYR A 309 -11.88 -7.49 -5.35
N GLU A 310 -11.71 -8.62 -6.07
CA GLU A 310 -10.39 -9.26 -6.26
C GLU A 310 -9.66 -9.51 -4.93
N ASN A 311 -10.36 -10.00 -3.92
CA ASN A 311 -9.86 -10.21 -2.55
C ASN A 311 -9.30 -8.92 -1.90
N GLY A 312 -9.90 -7.77 -2.21
CA GLY A 312 -9.47 -6.47 -1.72
C GLY A 312 -8.26 -5.87 -2.45
N MET A 313 -7.79 -6.51 -3.53
CA MET A 313 -6.67 -6.03 -4.33
C MET A 313 -7.10 -5.23 -5.57
N GLY A 314 -8.37 -5.28 -5.95
CA GLY A 314 -8.93 -4.53 -7.06
C GLY A 314 -9.45 -3.15 -6.66
N VAL A 315 -9.74 -2.33 -7.66
CA VAL A 315 -10.36 -1.00 -7.55
C VAL A 315 -11.69 -1.01 -8.29
N SER A 316 -12.76 -0.60 -7.61
CA SER A 316 -14.09 -0.49 -8.21
C SER A 316 -14.40 0.97 -8.53
N VAL A 317 -14.85 1.25 -9.74
CA VAL A 317 -15.17 2.59 -10.24
C VAL A 317 -16.59 2.62 -10.76
N GLY A 318 -17.33 3.63 -10.38
CA GLY A 318 -18.68 3.87 -10.90
C GLY A 318 -18.96 5.35 -11.03
N ARG A 319 -20.18 5.68 -11.43
CA ARG A 319 -20.63 7.06 -11.53
C ARG A 319 -19.80 7.92 -12.47
N ILE A 320 -19.24 7.37 -13.54
CA ILE A 320 -18.58 8.16 -14.59
C ILE A 320 -19.64 8.94 -15.36
N ARG A 321 -19.59 10.25 -15.28
CA ARG A 321 -20.52 11.17 -15.92
C ARG A 321 -19.89 12.53 -16.15
N GLU A 322 -20.44 13.25 -17.13
CA GLU A 322 -20.05 14.62 -17.43
C GLU A 322 -20.30 15.54 -16.24
N ASP A 323 -19.52 16.59 -16.10
CA ASP A 323 -19.64 17.61 -15.09
C ASP A 323 -19.78 19.00 -15.73
N SER A 324 -20.48 19.90 -15.04
CA SER A 324 -20.74 21.26 -15.56
C SER A 324 -19.60 22.25 -15.33
N ILE A 325 -18.66 21.93 -14.44
CA ILE A 325 -17.51 22.77 -14.08
C ILE A 325 -16.20 22.12 -14.53
N TYR A 326 -16.10 20.82 -14.28
CA TYR A 326 -15.01 19.95 -14.77
C TYR A 326 -15.50 19.20 -16.00
N ASP A 327 -14.62 18.44 -16.64
CA ASP A 327 -15.03 17.65 -17.79
C ASP A 327 -15.79 16.40 -17.36
N TRP A 328 -15.24 15.67 -16.37
CA TRP A 328 -15.79 14.40 -15.90
C TRP A 328 -15.70 14.29 -14.38
N LYS A 329 -16.56 13.43 -13.82
CA LYS A 329 -16.54 13.04 -12.41
C LYS A 329 -16.83 11.56 -12.25
N PHE A 330 -16.29 10.96 -11.17
CA PHE A 330 -16.48 9.55 -10.86
C PHE A 330 -16.37 9.29 -9.36
N VAL A 331 -16.70 8.06 -8.96
CA VAL A 331 -16.49 7.53 -7.63
C VAL A 331 -15.62 6.29 -7.71
N GLY A 332 -14.54 6.25 -6.93
CA GLY A 332 -13.65 5.10 -6.82
C GLY A 332 -13.65 4.52 -5.40
N LEU A 333 -13.42 3.21 -5.30
CA LEU A 333 -13.35 2.48 -4.04
C LEU A 333 -12.19 1.49 -4.06
N SER A 334 -11.41 1.47 -2.98
CA SER A 334 -10.37 0.47 -2.74
C SER A 334 -10.35 0.01 -1.29
N HIS A 335 -9.86 -1.19 -1.03
CA HIS A 335 -9.68 -1.70 0.33
C HIS A 335 -8.41 -1.12 0.96
N ASN A 336 -8.58 -0.30 2.00
CA ASN A 336 -7.49 0.47 2.60
C ASN A 336 -6.46 -0.37 3.36
N THR A 337 -6.81 -1.51 3.94
CA THR A 337 -5.86 -2.37 4.68
C THR A 337 -5.28 -3.51 3.85
N VAL A 338 -5.90 -3.83 2.72
CA VAL A 338 -5.39 -4.81 1.74
C VAL A 338 -4.64 -4.07 0.63
N ARG A 339 -5.30 -3.63 -0.46
CA ARG A 339 -4.64 -2.87 -1.54
C ARG A 339 -3.87 -1.66 -1.00
N GLY A 340 -4.50 -0.92 -0.10
CA GLY A 340 -3.97 0.31 0.46
C GLY A 340 -2.87 0.13 1.50
N ALA A 341 -2.63 -1.07 2.03
CA ALA A 341 -1.64 -1.33 3.07
C ALA A 341 -0.88 -2.64 2.81
N ALA A 342 -1.08 -3.65 3.66
CA ALA A 342 -0.29 -4.89 3.64
C ALA A 342 -0.34 -5.62 2.30
N GLY A 343 -1.51 -5.75 1.66
CA GLY A 343 -1.64 -6.43 0.37
C GLY A 343 -0.85 -5.73 -0.74
N GLY A 344 -0.88 -4.40 -0.79
CA GLY A 344 -0.07 -3.62 -1.73
C GLY A 344 1.43 -3.80 -1.52
N ALA A 345 1.87 -3.90 -0.27
CA ALA A 345 3.27 -4.17 0.07
C ALA A 345 3.68 -5.62 -0.27
N VAL A 346 2.79 -6.60 -0.05
CA VAL A 346 3.05 -7.99 -0.47
C VAL A 346 3.22 -8.06 -1.99
N LEU A 347 2.33 -7.45 -2.77
CA LEU A 347 2.45 -7.40 -4.23
C LEU A 347 3.74 -6.69 -4.68
N CYS A 348 4.17 -5.64 -3.97
CA CYS A 348 5.46 -4.98 -4.21
C CYS A 348 6.63 -5.93 -3.98
N ALA A 349 6.62 -6.70 -2.89
CA ALA A 349 7.65 -7.70 -2.61
C ALA A 349 7.67 -8.84 -3.65
N GLU A 350 6.51 -9.29 -4.11
CA GLU A 350 6.40 -10.27 -5.20
C GLU A 350 7.04 -9.74 -6.49
N LEU A 351 6.77 -8.48 -6.84
CA LEU A 351 7.38 -7.84 -8.00
C LEU A 351 8.90 -7.69 -7.85
N LEU A 352 9.37 -7.26 -6.68
CA LEU A 352 10.80 -7.17 -6.36
C LEU A 352 11.49 -8.53 -6.47
N LYS A 353 10.85 -9.61 -5.98
CA LYS A 353 11.35 -10.99 -6.15
C LYS A 353 11.37 -11.39 -7.62
N ALA A 354 10.29 -11.19 -8.35
CA ALA A 354 10.19 -11.55 -9.76
C ALA A 354 11.23 -10.82 -10.64
N LYS A 355 11.61 -9.60 -10.27
CA LYS A 355 12.65 -8.81 -10.94
C LYS A 355 14.06 -9.06 -10.40
N GLY A 356 14.24 -9.94 -9.43
CA GLY A 356 15.55 -10.34 -8.89
C GLY A 356 16.16 -9.42 -7.84
N TYR A 357 15.43 -8.41 -7.35
CA TYR A 357 15.91 -7.54 -6.25
C TYR A 357 15.87 -8.25 -4.90
N ILE A 358 14.88 -9.09 -4.65
CA ILE A 358 14.79 -9.92 -3.44
C ILE A 358 15.11 -11.37 -3.80
N THR A 359 16.11 -11.93 -3.13
CA THR A 359 16.57 -13.32 -3.29
C THR A 359 16.75 -13.97 -1.92
N ALA A 360 16.96 -15.27 -1.86
CA ALA A 360 17.41 -15.93 -0.62
C ALA A 360 18.82 -15.45 -0.22
N LYS A 361 19.10 -15.43 1.10
CA LYS A 361 20.44 -15.20 1.65
C LYS A 361 21.31 -16.42 1.50
#